data_d6f2e98f75ea98db096b23dbf8ec236a
#
_entry.id   d6f2e98f75ea98db096b23dbf8ec236a
#
_cell.length_a   1.000
_cell.length_b   1.000
_cell.length_c   1.000
_cell.angle_alpha   90.00
_cell.angle_beta   90.00
_cell.angle_gamma   90.00
#
_symmetry.space_group_name_H-M   'P 1'
#
loop_
_entity.id
_entity.type
_entity.pdbx_description
1 polymer ?
#
loop_
_entity_poly.entity_id
_entity_poly.type
_entity_poly.pdbx_seq_one_letter_code
_entity_poly.pdbx_strand_id
1 'polypeptide(L)'
;SADSVKIVLDKNFRSRREVIESVNFLFDFVMHEEVGGIDYKNGNGLVLGADYDEPPAGQDNSTEFVMVEGGDKSDEAAYVARKIKEITNPETGLKITEKGKDMRPVRYGDIVILLRSMKDNSDIYREQLENNGIPVFAESKTGYYKTMEVMTITNMLSIIDNPRQDIPLAAVLTSPVFGFDSNQLAIIKTENVCES
;
A
#
# COMPACT_ATOMS: atom_id res chain seq x y z
N SER A 1 -2.53 27.85 41.26
CA SER A 1 -3.07 26.80 40.39
C SER A 1 -3.45 27.43 39.06
N ALA A 2 -2.72 27.17 38.03
CA ALA A 2 -3.12 27.58 36.71
C ALA A 2 -4.37 26.75 36.34
N ASP A 3 -5.47 27.44 35.98
CA ASP A 3 -6.66 26.77 35.49
C ASP A 3 -6.31 26.01 34.20
N SER A 4 -6.23 24.68 34.31
CA SER A 4 -6.03 23.82 33.15
C SER A 4 -7.35 23.69 32.40
N VAL A 5 -7.36 24.05 31.13
CA VAL A 5 -8.52 23.94 30.24
C VAL A 5 -8.37 22.69 29.38
N LYS A 6 -9.35 21.79 29.42
CA LYS A 6 -9.43 20.66 28.50
C LYS A 6 -10.10 21.11 27.21
N ILE A 7 -9.38 21.01 26.09
CA ILE A 7 -9.92 21.25 24.75
C ILE A 7 -10.16 19.90 24.09
N VAL A 8 -11.39 19.63 23.67
CA VAL A 8 -11.77 18.41 22.96
C VAL A 8 -11.80 18.72 21.47
N LEU A 9 -11.03 17.96 20.67
CA LEU A 9 -10.96 18.07 19.23
C LEU A 9 -11.72 16.88 18.61
N ASP A 10 -13.02 16.93 18.64
CA ASP A 10 -13.93 15.86 18.20
C ASP A 10 -14.45 16.02 16.76
N LYS A 11 -14.41 17.26 16.23
CA LYS A 11 -14.96 17.56 14.90
C LYS A 11 -14.04 17.14 13.76
N ASN A 12 -14.57 16.32 12.89
CA ASN A 12 -13.91 15.90 11.63
C ASN A 12 -14.45 16.74 10.46
N PHE A 13 -13.57 17.53 9.84
CA PHE A 13 -13.89 18.41 8.70
C PHE A 13 -13.45 17.82 7.34
N ARG A 14 -12.96 16.59 7.33
CA ARG A 14 -12.40 15.95 6.13
C ARG A 14 -13.32 14.88 5.56
N SER A 15 -14.00 14.14 6.43
CA SER A 15 -14.77 12.96 6.02
C SER A 15 -16.25 13.29 5.88
N ARG A 16 -16.90 12.59 4.97
CA ARG A 16 -18.35 12.62 4.83
C ARG A 16 -19.03 11.93 6.02
N ARG A 17 -20.34 12.16 6.18
CA ARG A 17 -21.18 11.61 7.25
C ARG A 17 -21.08 10.09 7.31
N GLU A 18 -21.23 9.42 6.17
CA GLU A 18 -21.28 7.97 6.06
C GLU A 18 -19.98 7.31 6.57
N VAL A 19 -18.83 7.95 6.31
CA VAL A 19 -17.52 7.49 6.82
C VAL A 19 -17.43 7.67 8.33
N ILE A 20 -17.87 8.81 8.85
CA ILE A 20 -17.84 9.08 10.30
C ILE A 20 -18.76 8.13 11.06
N GLU A 21 -19.96 7.93 10.56
CA GLU A 21 -20.95 7.02 11.17
C GLU A 21 -20.46 5.56 11.17
N SER A 22 -19.82 5.10 10.08
CA SER A 22 -19.26 3.76 10.03
C SER A 22 -18.05 3.59 10.96
N VAL A 23 -17.19 4.59 11.06
CA VAL A 23 -16.09 4.59 12.01
C VAL A 23 -16.61 4.54 13.44
N ASN A 24 -17.55 5.42 13.78
CA ASN A 24 -18.16 5.44 15.10
C ASN A 24 -18.82 4.09 15.44
N PHE A 25 -19.56 3.52 14.47
CA PHE A 25 -20.20 2.20 14.65
C PHE A 25 -19.17 1.11 15.00
N LEU A 26 -18.06 1.03 14.25
CA LEU A 26 -17.01 0.04 14.52
C LEU A 26 -16.33 0.26 15.86
N PHE A 27 -16.00 1.51 16.18
CA PHE A 27 -15.30 1.82 17.43
C PHE A 27 -16.17 1.67 18.66
N ASP A 28 -17.50 1.85 18.53
CA ASP A 28 -18.45 1.53 19.59
C ASP A 28 -18.43 0.06 20.00
N PHE A 29 -18.09 -0.86 19.06
CA PHE A 29 -17.92 -2.28 19.35
C PHE A 29 -16.55 -2.65 19.88
N VAL A 30 -15.51 -1.99 19.42
CA VAL A 30 -14.12 -2.39 19.70
C VAL A 30 -13.53 -1.64 20.88
N MET A 31 -13.96 -0.40 21.13
CA MET A 31 -13.40 0.44 22.19
C MET A 31 -14.38 0.55 23.36
N HIS A 32 -14.14 -0.32 24.35
CA HIS A 32 -14.80 -0.28 25.67
C HIS A 32 -13.76 0.04 26.74
N GLU A 33 -14.23 0.52 27.90
CA GLU A 33 -13.37 0.80 29.06
C GLU A 33 -12.48 -0.39 29.43
N GLU A 34 -13.02 -1.61 29.35
CA GLU A 34 -12.32 -2.85 29.68
C GLU A 34 -11.24 -3.24 28.68
N VAL A 35 -11.37 -2.84 27.40
CA VAL A 35 -10.47 -3.27 26.33
C VAL A 35 -9.48 -2.16 25.92
N GLY A 36 -9.91 -0.92 25.94
CA GLY A 36 -9.11 0.24 25.49
C GLY A 36 -8.93 1.34 26.53
N GLY A 37 -9.54 1.20 27.71
CA GLY A 37 -9.50 2.22 28.77
C GLY A 37 -10.23 3.52 28.39
N ILE A 38 -11.03 3.50 27.32
CA ILE A 38 -11.78 4.65 26.81
C ILE A 38 -13.21 4.22 26.56
N ASP A 39 -14.16 4.94 27.13
CA ASP A 39 -15.57 4.83 26.78
C ASP A 39 -15.83 5.67 25.52
N TYR A 40 -15.91 4.99 24.37
CA TYR A 40 -16.12 5.66 23.07
C TYR A 40 -17.51 6.27 22.95
N LYS A 41 -18.54 5.63 23.56
CA LYS A 41 -19.93 6.07 23.50
C LYS A 41 -20.18 7.40 24.19
N ASN A 42 -19.50 7.65 25.30
CA ASN A 42 -19.77 8.80 26.16
C ASN A 42 -18.89 10.01 25.79
N GLY A 43 -19.05 10.53 24.58
CA GLY A 43 -18.49 11.82 24.15
C GLY A 43 -17.06 11.75 23.58
N ASN A 44 -16.58 10.56 23.21
CA ASN A 44 -15.29 10.38 22.55
C ASN A 44 -15.41 10.00 21.05
N GLY A 45 -16.64 9.87 20.53
CA GLY A 45 -16.89 9.62 19.13
C GLY A 45 -16.59 10.82 18.24
N LEU A 46 -16.33 10.57 16.95
CA LEU A 46 -16.11 11.61 15.96
C LEU A 46 -17.42 12.36 15.65
N VAL A 47 -17.34 13.67 15.60
CA VAL A 47 -18.48 14.56 15.26
C VAL A 47 -18.27 15.12 13.85
N LEU A 48 -19.35 15.09 13.04
CA LEU A 48 -19.33 15.69 11.71
C LEU A 48 -19.12 17.21 11.82
N GLY A 49 -18.07 17.70 11.19
CA GLY A 49 -17.75 19.12 11.13
C GLY A 49 -17.76 19.68 9.71
N ALA A 50 -17.72 18.78 8.69
CA ALA A 50 -17.76 19.18 7.29
C ALA A 50 -19.20 19.22 6.76
N ASP A 51 -19.45 20.15 5.86
CA ASP A 51 -20.67 20.24 5.07
C ASP A 51 -20.33 19.82 3.63
N TYR A 52 -20.93 18.72 3.18
CA TYR A 52 -20.78 18.17 1.83
C TYR A 52 -22.13 18.14 1.13
N ASP A 53 -22.14 18.43 -0.16
CA ASP A 53 -23.31 18.29 -0.99
C ASP A 53 -23.85 16.85 -0.96
N GLU A 54 -25.18 16.73 -1.03
CA GLU A 54 -25.81 15.43 -1.11
C GLU A 54 -25.36 14.67 -2.38
N PRO A 55 -25.17 13.36 -2.30
CA PRO A 55 -24.82 12.56 -3.47
C PRO A 55 -25.94 12.59 -4.52
N PRO A 56 -25.64 12.31 -5.79
CA PRO A 56 -26.66 12.19 -6.82
C PRO A 56 -27.72 11.16 -6.44
N ALA A 57 -28.93 11.37 -6.89
CA ALA A 57 -30.01 10.41 -6.66
C ALA A 57 -29.63 9.01 -7.16
N GLY A 58 -29.71 8.02 -6.29
CA GLY A 58 -29.35 6.63 -6.57
C GLY A 58 -27.87 6.27 -6.34
N GLN A 59 -27.01 7.21 -5.97
CA GLN A 59 -25.64 6.92 -5.56
C GLN A 59 -25.61 6.58 -4.08
N ASP A 60 -25.12 5.39 -3.76
CA ASP A 60 -24.83 4.94 -2.40
C ASP A 60 -23.38 5.26 -2.04
N ASN A 61 -23.19 6.05 -0.98
CA ASN A 61 -21.89 6.40 -0.42
C ASN A 61 -21.60 5.66 0.90
N SER A 62 -22.38 4.63 1.20
CA SER A 62 -22.19 3.85 2.42
C SER A 62 -20.83 3.14 2.43
N THR A 63 -20.32 2.91 3.64
CA THR A 63 -19.10 2.12 3.81
C THR A 63 -19.44 0.64 3.66
N GLU A 64 -18.71 -0.04 2.78
CA GLU A 64 -18.86 -1.47 2.56
C GLU A 64 -17.86 -2.26 3.41
N PHE A 65 -18.34 -3.29 4.09
CA PHE A 65 -17.48 -4.32 4.68
C PHE A 65 -17.53 -5.57 3.82
N VAL A 66 -16.39 -5.96 3.28
CA VAL A 66 -16.29 -7.09 2.35
C VAL A 66 -15.42 -8.18 2.96
N MET A 67 -15.92 -9.40 2.97
CA MET A 67 -15.20 -10.60 3.37
C MET A 67 -14.95 -11.47 2.14
N VAL A 68 -13.69 -11.78 1.86
CA VAL A 68 -13.29 -12.71 0.79
C VAL A 68 -13.04 -14.06 1.43
N GLU A 69 -13.92 -15.03 1.16
CA GLU A 69 -13.85 -16.37 1.75
C GLU A 69 -12.90 -17.26 0.96
N GLY A 70 -12.03 -17.99 1.65
CA GLY A 70 -11.16 -19.03 1.09
C GLY A 70 -10.07 -18.57 0.14
N GLY A 71 -9.94 -17.26 -0.04
CA GLY A 71 -8.96 -16.64 -0.94
C GLY A 71 -7.62 -16.33 -0.27
N ASP A 72 -6.61 -16.14 -1.11
CA ASP A 72 -5.34 -15.58 -0.71
C ASP A 72 -5.29 -14.05 -0.91
N LYS A 73 -4.13 -13.44 -0.71
CA LYS A 73 -3.95 -12.00 -0.93
C LYS A 73 -4.14 -11.57 -2.39
N SER A 74 -3.94 -12.47 -3.33
CA SER A 74 -4.16 -12.21 -4.75
C SER A 74 -5.66 -12.10 -5.08
N ASP A 75 -6.50 -12.93 -4.46
CA ASP A 75 -7.95 -12.88 -4.63
C ASP A 75 -8.54 -11.59 -4.03
N GLU A 76 -8.03 -11.18 -2.86
CA GLU A 76 -8.38 -9.90 -2.26
C GLU A 76 -8.01 -8.73 -3.18
N ALA A 77 -6.79 -8.72 -3.73
CA ALA A 77 -6.34 -7.68 -4.65
C ALA A 77 -7.13 -7.68 -5.97
N ALA A 78 -7.48 -8.87 -6.50
CA ALA A 78 -8.33 -8.99 -7.68
C ALA A 78 -9.75 -8.46 -7.45
N TYR A 79 -10.32 -8.70 -6.26
CA TYR A 79 -11.59 -8.09 -5.87
C TYR A 79 -11.50 -6.56 -5.87
N VAL A 80 -10.45 -6.01 -5.23
CA VAL A 80 -10.21 -4.56 -5.17
C VAL A 80 -10.07 -3.96 -6.57
N ALA A 81 -9.32 -4.62 -7.48
CA ALA A 81 -9.18 -4.17 -8.86
C ALA A 81 -10.53 -4.10 -9.59
N ARG A 82 -11.38 -5.10 -9.39
CA ARG A 82 -12.73 -5.14 -9.97
C ARG A 82 -13.62 -4.02 -9.40
N LYS A 83 -13.57 -3.80 -8.08
CA LYS A 83 -14.32 -2.72 -7.41
C LYS A 83 -13.87 -1.34 -7.89
N ILE A 84 -12.55 -1.14 -8.08
CA ILE A 84 -12.03 0.12 -8.64
C ILE A 84 -12.58 0.38 -10.04
N LYS A 85 -12.63 -0.64 -10.90
CA LYS A 85 -13.22 -0.50 -12.25
C LYS A 85 -14.71 -0.15 -12.21
N GLU A 86 -15.43 -0.74 -11.27
CA GLU A 86 -16.86 -0.44 -11.06
C GLU A 86 -17.05 1.03 -10.69
N ILE A 87 -16.36 1.51 -9.65
CA ILE A 87 -16.52 2.89 -9.16
C ILE A 87 -15.96 3.96 -10.09
N THR A 88 -15.00 3.61 -10.96
CA THR A 88 -14.44 4.53 -11.95
C THR A 88 -15.10 4.43 -13.33
N ASN A 89 -16.16 3.62 -13.47
CA ASN A 89 -16.86 3.49 -14.74
C ASN A 89 -17.44 4.86 -15.17
N PRO A 90 -17.19 5.33 -16.40
CA PRO A 90 -17.64 6.65 -16.87
C PRO A 90 -19.16 6.86 -16.84
N GLU A 91 -19.93 5.78 -17.03
CA GLU A 91 -21.40 5.84 -17.14
C GLU A 91 -22.10 5.58 -15.79
N THR A 92 -21.63 4.58 -15.06
CA THR A 92 -22.29 4.07 -13.86
C THR A 92 -21.51 4.25 -12.58
N GLY A 93 -20.27 4.73 -12.68
CA GLY A 93 -19.36 4.90 -11.55
C GLY A 93 -19.76 6.04 -10.62
N LEU A 94 -19.04 6.12 -9.51
CA LEU A 94 -19.29 7.13 -8.50
C LEU A 94 -18.92 8.53 -8.97
N LYS A 95 -19.65 9.52 -8.48
CA LYS A 95 -19.34 10.94 -8.64
C LYS A 95 -18.95 11.54 -7.29
N ILE A 96 -17.97 12.42 -7.31
CA ILE A 96 -17.48 13.12 -6.12
C ILE A 96 -17.56 14.62 -6.31
N THR A 97 -17.75 15.32 -5.21
CA THR A 97 -17.70 16.78 -5.16
C THR A 97 -16.49 17.20 -4.33
N GLU A 98 -15.65 18.05 -4.88
CA GLU A 98 -14.63 18.75 -4.11
C GLU A 98 -15.22 20.07 -3.61
N LYS A 99 -14.84 20.49 -2.40
CA LYS A 99 -15.37 21.74 -1.80
C LYS A 99 -15.20 22.93 -2.75
N GLY A 100 -16.33 23.54 -3.14
CA GLY A 100 -16.37 24.69 -4.04
C GLY A 100 -16.15 24.38 -5.52
N LYS A 101 -16.26 23.12 -5.93
CA LYS A 101 -16.17 22.69 -7.32
C LYS A 101 -17.40 21.88 -7.73
N ASP A 102 -17.63 21.81 -9.04
CA ASP A 102 -18.67 20.98 -9.61
C ASP A 102 -18.41 19.48 -9.38
N MET A 103 -19.49 18.74 -9.32
CA MET A 103 -19.47 17.28 -9.22
C MET A 103 -18.82 16.64 -10.46
N ARG A 104 -17.91 15.69 -10.26
CA ARG A 104 -17.22 14.97 -11.32
C ARG A 104 -17.14 13.47 -11.07
N PRO A 105 -16.96 12.65 -12.11
CA PRO A 105 -16.65 11.23 -11.94
C PRO A 105 -15.37 11.00 -11.14
N VAL A 106 -15.34 9.91 -10.38
CA VAL A 106 -14.15 9.42 -9.67
C VAL A 106 -13.07 9.04 -10.68
N ARG A 107 -11.82 9.36 -10.38
CA ARG A 107 -10.62 8.99 -11.15
C ARG A 107 -9.75 8.06 -10.32
N TYR A 108 -8.85 7.32 -10.95
CA TYR A 108 -7.89 6.45 -10.24
C TYR A 108 -7.07 7.21 -9.17
N GLY A 109 -6.69 8.46 -9.43
CA GLY A 109 -5.96 9.31 -8.49
C GLY A 109 -6.75 9.75 -7.25
N ASP A 110 -8.06 9.53 -7.22
CA ASP A 110 -8.91 9.82 -6.05
C ASP A 110 -8.99 8.63 -5.08
N ILE A 111 -8.43 7.48 -5.46
CA ILE A 111 -8.55 6.21 -4.73
C ILE A 111 -7.25 5.91 -4.02
N VAL A 112 -7.33 5.56 -2.75
CA VAL A 112 -6.19 5.15 -1.93
C VAL A 112 -6.46 3.78 -1.33
N ILE A 113 -5.49 2.88 -1.46
CA ILE A 113 -5.51 1.57 -0.80
C ILE A 113 -4.57 1.63 0.40
N LEU A 114 -5.10 1.39 1.58
CA LEU A 114 -4.32 1.36 2.82
C LEU A 114 -4.09 -0.09 3.23
N LEU A 115 -2.82 -0.48 3.33
CA LEU A 115 -2.41 -1.81 3.74
C LEU A 115 -1.74 -1.75 5.12
N ARG A 116 -1.99 -2.76 5.96
CA ARG A 116 -1.33 -2.86 7.27
C ARG A 116 0.20 -3.03 7.14
N SER A 117 0.66 -3.79 6.13
CA SER A 117 2.07 -3.95 5.79
C SER A 117 2.24 -3.74 4.29
N MET A 118 3.07 -2.78 3.93
CA MET A 118 3.45 -2.53 2.52
C MET A 118 4.44 -3.56 2.02
N LYS A 119 5.34 -4.04 2.91
CA LYS A 119 6.51 -4.84 2.52
C LYS A 119 6.17 -6.15 1.81
N ASP A 120 5.10 -6.81 2.26
CA ASP A 120 4.78 -8.17 1.80
C ASP A 120 3.57 -8.19 0.84
N ASN A 121 2.75 -7.12 0.85
CA ASN A 121 1.49 -7.10 0.13
C ASN A 121 1.46 -6.11 -1.05
N SER A 122 2.28 -5.07 -1.04
CA SER A 122 2.22 -4.02 -2.08
C SER A 122 2.49 -4.54 -3.49
N ASP A 123 3.37 -5.53 -3.63
CA ASP A 123 3.72 -6.08 -4.95
C ASP A 123 2.57 -6.90 -5.53
N ILE A 124 1.86 -7.67 -4.69
CA ILE A 124 0.68 -8.44 -5.11
C ILE A 124 -0.43 -7.49 -5.58
N TYR A 125 -0.72 -6.45 -4.81
CA TYR A 125 -1.72 -5.46 -5.20
C TYR A 125 -1.33 -4.72 -6.47
N ARG A 126 -0.06 -4.30 -6.59
CA ARG A 126 0.44 -3.62 -7.80
C ARG A 126 0.26 -4.49 -9.02
N GLU A 127 0.73 -5.75 -8.98
CA GLU A 127 0.61 -6.69 -10.08
C GLU A 127 -0.85 -6.90 -10.51
N GLN A 128 -1.75 -7.15 -9.56
CA GLN A 128 -3.17 -7.34 -9.86
C GLN A 128 -3.83 -6.09 -10.45
N LEU A 129 -3.48 -4.91 -9.98
CA LEU A 129 -4.01 -3.65 -10.49
C LEU A 129 -3.47 -3.35 -11.90
N GLU A 130 -2.16 -3.50 -12.13
CA GLU A 130 -1.52 -3.31 -13.43
C GLU A 130 -2.04 -4.30 -14.47
N ASN A 131 -2.21 -5.58 -14.12
CA ASN A 131 -2.81 -6.62 -14.97
C ASN A 131 -4.24 -6.28 -15.36
N ASN A 132 -4.94 -5.50 -14.54
CA ASN A 132 -6.26 -4.99 -14.81
C ASN A 132 -6.28 -3.63 -15.53
N GLY A 133 -5.12 -3.08 -15.93
CA GLY A 133 -4.99 -1.80 -16.60
C GLY A 133 -5.25 -0.59 -15.70
N ILE A 134 -5.13 -0.75 -14.38
CA ILE A 134 -5.29 0.32 -13.40
C ILE A 134 -3.90 0.88 -13.09
N PRO A 135 -3.63 2.17 -13.33
CA PRO A 135 -2.35 2.78 -13.00
C PRO A 135 -2.17 2.85 -11.48
N VAL A 136 -1.00 2.40 -11.01
CA VAL A 136 -0.68 2.33 -9.57
C VAL A 136 0.53 3.19 -9.26
N PHE A 137 0.44 3.94 -8.19
CA PHE A 137 1.58 4.56 -7.55
C PHE A 137 1.75 3.98 -6.15
N ALA A 138 2.82 3.23 -5.94
CA ALA A 138 3.19 2.69 -4.64
C ALA A 138 4.59 3.16 -4.27
N GLU A 139 4.75 3.76 -3.10
CA GLU A 139 6.05 4.15 -2.57
C GLU A 139 6.82 2.89 -2.13
N SER A 140 7.64 2.35 -3.04
CA SER A 140 8.49 1.20 -2.74
C SER A 140 9.77 1.69 -2.06
N LYS A 141 9.83 1.61 -0.73
CA LYS A 141 11.05 1.95 0.03
C LYS A 141 12.12 0.85 0.02
N THR A 142 11.85 -0.34 -0.54
CA THR A 142 12.70 -1.53 -0.34
C THR A 142 13.26 -2.15 -1.61
N GLY A 143 12.91 -1.66 -2.81
CA GLY A 143 13.25 -2.34 -4.08
C GLY A 143 14.53 -1.85 -4.75
N TYR A 144 14.85 -0.57 -4.67
CA TYR A 144 15.89 0.02 -5.51
C TYR A 144 17.27 -0.64 -5.35
N TYR A 145 17.73 -0.82 -4.11
CA TYR A 145 19.02 -1.47 -3.83
C TYR A 145 19.04 -3.00 -4.00
N LYS A 146 17.88 -3.61 -4.23
CA LYS A 146 17.72 -5.06 -4.45
C LYS A 146 17.47 -5.42 -5.90
N THR A 147 17.38 -4.44 -6.80
CA THR A 147 17.31 -4.74 -8.23
C THR A 147 18.61 -5.37 -8.69
N MET A 148 18.52 -6.27 -9.66
CA MET A 148 19.69 -7.01 -10.17
C MET A 148 20.77 -6.05 -10.68
N GLU A 149 20.38 -4.97 -11.34
CA GLU A 149 21.29 -3.96 -11.88
C GLU A 149 22.09 -3.26 -10.77
N VAL A 150 21.38 -2.78 -9.74
CA VAL A 150 22.02 -2.06 -8.61
C VAL A 150 22.88 -3.03 -7.79
N MET A 151 22.42 -4.26 -7.55
CA MET A 151 23.21 -5.28 -6.87
C MET A 151 24.48 -5.64 -7.67
N THR A 152 24.37 -5.75 -9.00
CA THR A 152 25.52 -6.03 -9.85
C THR A 152 26.55 -4.91 -9.76
N ILE A 153 26.13 -3.64 -9.86
CA ILE A 153 27.02 -2.49 -9.73
C ILE A 153 27.63 -2.43 -8.32
N THR A 154 26.85 -2.64 -7.28
CA THR A 154 27.35 -2.64 -5.89
C THR A 154 28.37 -3.74 -5.67
N ASN A 155 28.12 -4.95 -6.18
CA ASN A 155 29.10 -6.04 -6.12
C ASN A 155 30.36 -5.73 -6.94
N MET A 156 30.25 -5.10 -8.12
CA MET A 156 31.41 -4.63 -8.88
C MET A 156 32.26 -3.64 -8.09
N LEU A 157 31.65 -2.67 -7.45
CA LEU A 157 32.35 -1.72 -6.60
C LEU A 157 33.04 -2.42 -5.42
N SER A 158 32.38 -3.42 -4.83
CA SER A 158 32.94 -4.20 -3.73
C SER A 158 34.19 -5.00 -4.13
N ILE A 159 34.21 -5.58 -5.34
CA ILE A 159 35.42 -6.31 -5.83
C ILE A 159 36.52 -5.39 -6.30
N ILE A 160 36.23 -4.16 -6.73
CA ILE A 160 37.22 -3.15 -7.04
C ILE A 160 37.95 -2.72 -5.74
N ASP A 161 37.17 -2.53 -4.66
CA ASP A 161 37.74 -2.19 -3.34
C ASP A 161 38.53 -3.37 -2.74
N ASN A 162 37.95 -4.57 -2.77
CA ASN A 162 38.61 -5.78 -2.29
C ASN A 162 38.30 -6.99 -3.19
N PRO A 163 39.25 -7.38 -4.07
CA PRO A 163 39.05 -8.50 -5.03
C PRO A 163 38.98 -9.91 -4.40
N ARG A 164 39.28 -10.03 -3.10
CA ARG A 164 39.26 -11.33 -2.40
C ARG A 164 37.91 -11.68 -1.81
N GLN A 165 36.84 -11.02 -2.22
CA GLN A 165 35.48 -11.30 -1.78
C GLN A 165 34.77 -12.25 -2.74
N ASP A 166 34.72 -13.53 -2.41
CA ASP A 166 34.18 -14.61 -3.28
C ASP A 166 32.71 -14.39 -3.66
N ILE A 167 31.87 -13.94 -2.71
CA ILE A 167 30.42 -13.77 -2.95
C ILE A 167 30.15 -12.63 -3.94
N PRO A 168 30.66 -11.40 -3.75
CA PRO A 168 30.53 -10.34 -4.74
C PRO A 168 31.12 -10.70 -6.10
N LEU A 169 32.28 -11.39 -6.11
CA LEU A 169 32.93 -11.82 -7.35
C LEU A 169 32.07 -12.80 -8.12
N ALA A 170 31.57 -13.84 -7.46
CA ALA A 170 30.68 -14.82 -8.08
C ALA A 170 29.38 -14.15 -8.60
N ALA A 171 28.80 -13.24 -7.83
CA ALA A 171 27.60 -12.51 -8.23
C ALA A 171 27.83 -11.64 -9.48
N VAL A 172 28.98 -11.01 -9.61
CA VAL A 172 29.34 -10.23 -10.80
C VAL A 172 29.56 -11.14 -12.00
N LEU A 173 30.32 -12.21 -11.85
CA LEU A 173 30.60 -13.14 -12.95
C LEU A 173 29.35 -13.81 -13.49
N THR A 174 28.39 -14.18 -12.63
CA THR A 174 27.11 -14.76 -13.05
C THR A 174 26.08 -13.75 -13.53
N SER A 175 26.36 -12.44 -13.40
CA SER A 175 25.46 -11.40 -13.86
C SER A 175 25.33 -11.41 -15.40
N PRO A 176 24.26 -10.80 -15.95
CA PRO A 176 24.09 -10.67 -17.40
C PRO A 176 25.25 -9.91 -18.11
N VAL A 177 26.07 -9.19 -17.37
CA VAL A 177 27.22 -8.44 -17.90
C VAL A 177 28.32 -9.38 -18.35
N PHE A 178 28.62 -10.43 -17.55
CA PHE A 178 29.69 -11.38 -17.83
C PHE A 178 29.16 -12.76 -18.28
N GLY A 179 28.00 -13.18 -17.82
CA GLY A 179 27.27 -14.36 -18.32
C GLY A 179 27.91 -15.71 -18.00
N PHE A 180 28.74 -15.83 -16.97
CA PHE A 180 29.31 -17.10 -16.55
C PHE A 180 28.24 -18.01 -15.95
N ASP A 181 28.27 -19.28 -16.30
CA ASP A 181 27.45 -20.28 -15.66
C ASP A 181 28.14 -20.92 -14.44
N SER A 182 27.37 -21.71 -13.67
CA SER A 182 27.89 -22.36 -12.47
C SER A 182 29.02 -23.37 -12.74
N ASN A 183 29.01 -24.01 -13.93
CA ASN A 183 30.05 -24.97 -14.31
C ASN A 183 31.36 -24.23 -14.60
N GLN A 184 31.29 -23.12 -15.30
CA GLN A 184 32.46 -22.27 -15.60
C GLN A 184 33.09 -21.75 -14.31
N LEU A 185 32.29 -21.30 -13.34
CA LEU A 185 32.80 -20.90 -12.02
C LEU A 185 33.46 -22.05 -11.25
N ALA A 186 32.89 -23.26 -11.34
CA ALA A 186 33.48 -24.44 -10.72
C ALA A 186 34.85 -24.80 -11.33
N ILE A 187 35.01 -24.68 -12.65
CA ILE A 187 36.28 -24.92 -13.34
C ILE A 187 37.33 -23.91 -12.89
N ILE A 188 36.98 -22.60 -12.88
CA ILE A 188 37.91 -21.55 -12.41
C ILE A 188 38.39 -21.83 -10.99
N LYS A 189 37.50 -22.28 -10.11
CA LYS A 189 37.86 -22.59 -8.72
C LYS A 189 38.75 -23.82 -8.60
N THR A 190 38.56 -24.84 -9.42
CA THR A 190 39.33 -26.07 -9.36
C THR A 190 40.71 -25.91 -9.97
N GLU A 191 40.88 -25.13 -11.04
CA GLU A 191 42.19 -24.88 -11.66
C GLU A 191 43.14 -24.08 -10.75
N ASN A 192 42.61 -23.12 -9.97
CA ASN A 192 43.43 -22.34 -9.03
C ASN A 192 43.84 -23.12 -7.77
N VAL A 193 43.36 -24.31 -7.50
CA VAL A 193 43.78 -25.15 -6.34
C VAL A 193 45.00 -25.99 -6.67
N CYS A 194 45.37 -26.09 -7.96
CA CYS A 194 46.53 -26.91 -8.37
C CYS A 194 47.89 -26.15 -8.37
N GLU A 195 47.92 -24.88 -8.08
CA GLU A 195 49.18 -24.08 -8.09
C GLU A 195 49.64 -23.55 -6.71
N SER A 196 49.15 -24.14 -5.60
CA SER A 196 49.58 -23.74 -4.24
C SER A 196 50.15 -24.90 -3.42
#